data_9793138a1796a6e76835ce854b6f35ab
#
_entry.id   9793138a1796a6e76835ce854b6f35ab
#
_cell.length_a   1.000
_cell.length_b   1.000
_cell.length_c   1.000
_cell.angle_alpha   90.00
_cell.angle_beta   90.00
_cell.angle_gamma   90.00
#
_symmetry.space_group_name_H-M   'P 1'
#
loop_
_entity.id
_entity.type
_entity.pdbx_description
1 polymer ?
#
loop_
_entity_poly.entity_id
_entity_poly.type
_entity_poly.pdbx_seq_one_letter_code
_entity_poly.pdbx_strand_id
1 'polypeptide(L)'
;MCGVKDTWIWHIRFLRKENSLHFCENDCIINYVCHVYINERNYTMKWMKFRVKTITQAEDVIISALYDLGFEGAQIEDKVPLTASEKEQMFVDILPQGPEDDGVAYLSFFVEENDDGELIFQDEVTTKEAILELVEEELESWKTFMDIGEGSVEVDETEDIDWINNWKQYFHQFYIDDILVIPSWEEVKPEDEGKMVLHIDPGTAFGTGMHETTQLCIRQLRKYITPETELLDVGTGSGILSILSLMFGAKHAVGTDLDPCAVPAVRENSEVNGIRPEQFDMMIGNIISDKDVQDKVGYDKYDIVVANILADVLVPLTPVIVNQLKTGGYYITSGIIDDKEETVVEAVKAAGLTVVEVTYQGEWVSVTARKDF
;
A
#
# COMPACT_ATOMS: atom_id res chain seq x y z
N MET A 1 32.43 -12.39 -2.75
CA MET A 1 32.36 -10.94 -2.47
C MET A 1 31.30 -10.37 -3.40
N CYS A 2 30.04 -10.43 -3.02
CA CYS A 2 28.94 -9.77 -3.71
C CYS A 2 28.65 -8.48 -2.94
N GLY A 3 28.76 -7.35 -3.65
CA GLY A 3 28.50 -6.05 -3.08
C GLY A 3 27.02 -5.87 -2.80
N VAL A 4 26.73 -5.52 -1.57
CA VAL A 4 25.42 -5.02 -1.16
C VAL A 4 25.25 -3.67 -1.84
N LYS A 5 24.29 -3.56 -2.76
CA LYS A 5 23.86 -2.28 -3.30
C LYS A 5 23.00 -1.62 -2.21
N ASP A 6 23.42 -0.44 -1.78
CA ASP A 6 22.69 0.42 -0.86
C ASP A 6 21.29 0.72 -1.45
N THR A 7 20.27 0.11 -0.88
CA THR A 7 18.88 0.43 -1.17
C THR A 7 18.53 1.64 -0.30
N TRP A 8 18.52 2.82 -0.90
CA TRP A 8 18.10 4.05 -0.25
C TRP A 8 16.59 4.03 -0.08
N ILE A 9 16.12 4.11 1.16
CA ILE A 9 14.69 4.29 1.46
C ILE A 9 14.46 5.80 1.53
N TRP A 10 13.66 6.30 0.59
CA TRP A 10 13.26 7.69 0.50
C TRP A 10 11.94 7.89 1.24
N HIS A 11 11.88 8.88 2.12
CA HIS A 11 10.64 9.31 2.74
C HIS A 11 9.99 10.35 1.83
N ILE A 12 8.80 10.05 1.33
CA ILE A 12 8.00 10.97 0.54
C ILE A 12 6.91 11.52 1.45
N ARG A 13 6.95 12.84 1.70
CA ARG A 13 5.90 13.57 2.41
C ARG A 13 5.22 14.51 1.45
N PHE A 14 3.89 14.53 1.46
CA PHE A 14 3.08 15.48 0.73
C PHE A 14 2.28 16.34 1.70
N LEU A 15 2.38 17.66 1.60
CA LEU A 15 1.63 18.59 2.43
C LEU A 15 0.57 19.30 1.58
N ARG A 16 -0.68 19.23 1.98
CA ARG A 16 -1.80 20.00 1.41
C ARG A 16 -2.45 20.83 2.50
N LYS A 17 -2.73 22.09 2.19
CA LYS A 17 -3.38 23.03 3.13
C LYS A 17 -4.87 23.10 2.84
N GLU A 18 -5.69 22.36 3.59
CA GLU A 18 -7.05 22.79 3.90
C GLU A 18 -7.58 22.19 5.20
N ASN A 19 -8.21 23.06 6.02
CA ASN A 19 -8.84 22.73 7.28
C ASN A 19 -10.12 21.91 7.07
N SER A 20 -10.01 20.62 7.01
CA SER A 20 -11.07 19.70 7.44
C SER A 20 -10.44 18.34 7.74
N LEU A 21 -10.61 17.93 8.98
CA LEU A 21 -10.25 16.62 9.52
C LEU A 21 -10.84 15.51 8.67
N HIS A 22 -10.04 14.97 7.75
CA HIS A 22 -10.14 13.58 7.34
C HIS A 22 -8.75 13.18 6.89
N PHE A 23 -8.08 12.44 7.75
CA PHE A 23 -6.85 11.75 7.43
C PHE A 23 -7.15 10.73 6.32
N CYS A 24 -6.63 10.99 5.15
CA CYS A 24 -6.44 9.99 4.12
C CYS A 24 -4.97 10.04 3.74
N GLU A 25 -4.28 8.95 3.90
CA GLU A 25 -2.87 8.81 3.61
C GLU A 25 -2.58 9.22 2.17
N ASN A 26 -1.51 9.98 1.99
CA ASN A 26 -1.24 10.81 0.82
C ASN A 26 -1.01 10.06 -0.50
N ASP A 27 -0.69 8.77 -0.48
CA ASP A 27 -0.46 7.96 -1.67
C ASP A 27 -1.73 7.67 -2.50
N CYS A 28 -2.89 7.59 -1.84
CA CYS A 28 -4.17 7.32 -2.50
C CYS A 28 -4.71 8.47 -3.34
N ILE A 29 -4.48 9.73 -2.95
CA ILE A 29 -5.09 10.88 -3.63
C ILE A 29 -4.43 11.14 -4.98
N ILE A 30 -3.12 11.02 -5.07
CA ILE A 30 -2.39 11.20 -6.34
C ILE A 30 -2.77 10.11 -7.33
N ASN A 31 -2.82 8.85 -6.89
CA ASN A 31 -3.23 7.75 -7.75
C ASN A 31 -4.71 7.81 -8.15
N TYR A 32 -5.60 8.31 -7.27
CA TYR A 32 -7.01 8.48 -7.61
C TYR A 32 -7.22 9.59 -8.65
N VAL A 33 -6.53 10.72 -8.52
CA VAL A 33 -6.60 11.81 -9.50
C VAL A 33 -6.00 11.35 -10.83
N CYS A 34 -4.83 10.71 -10.84
CA CYS A 34 -4.24 10.14 -12.05
C CYS A 34 -5.13 9.06 -12.68
N HIS A 35 -5.71 8.14 -11.90
CA HIS A 35 -6.56 7.06 -12.45
C HIS A 35 -7.88 7.55 -13.04
N VAL A 36 -8.52 8.55 -12.45
CA VAL A 36 -9.76 9.14 -13.00
C VAL A 36 -9.51 9.89 -14.30
N TYR A 37 -8.35 10.54 -14.45
CA TYR A 37 -7.98 11.24 -15.68
C TYR A 37 -7.40 10.33 -16.77
N ILE A 38 -6.69 9.26 -16.41
CA ILE A 38 -6.04 8.33 -17.36
C ILE A 38 -7.07 7.43 -18.08
N ASN A 39 -8.17 7.02 -17.41
CA ASN A 39 -9.19 6.16 -18.03
C ASN A 39 -10.05 6.85 -19.11
N GLU A 40 -10.02 8.17 -19.22
CA GLU A 40 -10.77 8.88 -20.27
C GLU A 40 -9.92 9.29 -21.49
N ARG A 41 -8.59 9.26 -21.39
CA ARG A 41 -7.71 9.60 -22.53
C ARG A 41 -6.39 8.83 -22.41
N ASN A 42 -5.99 8.15 -23.47
CA ASN A 42 -4.64 7.55 -23.64
C ASN A 42 -3.53 8.64 -23.76
N TYR A 43 -3.40 9.52 -22.79
CA TYR A 43 -2.36 10.55 -22.76
C TYR A 43 -1.41 10.30 -21.61
N THR A 44 -0.12 10.22 -21.91
CA THR A 44 0.95 10.30 -20.92
C THR A 44 1.11 11.77 -20.53
N MET A 45 0.73 12.11 -19.29
CA MET A 45 1.00 13.43 -18.76
C MET A 45 2.50 13.57 -18.55
N LYS A 46 3.06 14.68 -18.99
CA LYS A 46 4.46 15.03 -18.74
C LYS A 46 4.53 16.08 -17.65
N TRP A 47 5.56 15.97 -16.85
CA TRP A 47 5.79 16.88 -15.74
C TRP A 47 7.21 17.43 -15.79
N MET A 48 7.36 18.73 -15.53
CA MET A 48 8.64 19.33 -15.25
C MET A 48 8.88 19.28 -13.73
N LYS A 49 9.99 18.66 -13.33
CA LYS A 49 10.41 18.54 -11.93
C LYS A 49 11.40 19.62 -11.58
N PHE A 50 11.08 20.43 -10.59
CA PHE A 50 11.98 21.44 -10.00
C PHE A 50 12.46 20.91 -8.66
N ARG A 51 13.74 20.59 -8.52
CA ARG A 51 14.33 20.00 -7.32
C ARG A 51 15.23 21.02 -6.63
N VAL A 52 14.80 21.46 -5.46
CA VAL A 52 15.52 22.42 -4.60
C VAL A 52 16.39 21.66 -3.61
N LYS A 53 17.70 21.94 -3.58
CA LYS A 53 18.60 21.44 -2.56
C LYS A 53 18.65 22.41 -1.39
N THR A 54 18.31 21.92 -0.20
CA THR A 54 18.19 22.72 1.02
C THR A 54 18.73 21.96 2.23
N ILE A 55 18.40 22.43 3.43
CA ILE A 55 18.69 21.79 4.71
C ILE A 55 17.38 21.39 5.41
N THR A 56 17.41 20.33 6.20
CA THR A 56 16.24 19.77 6.89
C THR A 56 15.50 20.79 7.77
N GLN A 57 16.21 21.78 8.32
CA GLN A 57 15.61 22.86 9.13
C GLN A 57 14.81 23.89 8.33
N ALA A 58 15.00 23.96 7.01
CA ALA A 58 14.36 24.93 6.14
C ALA A 58 13.21 24.34 5.29
N GLU A 59 12.99 23.05 5.34
CA GLU A 59 11.98 22.33 4.53
C GLU A 59 10.60 22.96 4.60
N ASP A 60 10.03 23.03 5.80
CA ASP A 60 8.66 23.54 6.01
C ASP A 60 8.48 24.98 5.54
N VAL A 61 9.51 25.79 5.72
CA VAL A 61 9.50 27.21 5.32
C VAL A 61 9.51 27.34 3.81
N ILE A 62 10.39 26.60 3.13
CA ILE A 62 10.49 26.63 1.66
C ILE A 62 9.23 26.05 1.02
N ILE A 63 8.71 24.93 1.56
CA ILE A 63 7.46 24.33 1.08
C ILE A 63 6.31 25.33 1.22
N SER A 64 6.18 26.00 2.37
CA SER A 64 5.14 27.02 2.56
C SER A 64 5.29 28.20 1.61
N ALA A 65 6.52 28.67 1.39
CA ALA A 65 6.79 29.80 0.49
C ALA A 65 6.43 29.44 -0.97
N LEU A 66 6.87 28.27 -1.46
CA LEU A 66 6.56 27.82 -2.81
C LEU A 66 5.08 27.47 -2.98
N TYR A 67 4.41 27.00 -1.91
CA TYR A 67 2.96 26.84 -1.91
C TYR A 67 2.23 28.19 -2.09
N ASP A 68 2.68 29.23 -1.41
CA ASP A 68 2.12 30.59 -1.56
C ASP A 68 2.37 31.15 -2.98
N LEU A 69 3.38 30.68 -3.70
CA LEU A 69 3.62 30.95 -5.12
C LEU A 69 2.74 30.12 -6.07
N GLY A 70 1.96 29.14 -5.55
CA GLY A 70 1.02 28.35 -6.34
C GLY A 70 1.44 26.93 -6.66
N PHE A 71 2.53 26.39 -6.10
CA PHE A 71 2.84 24.97 -6.19
C PHE A 71 1.92 24.15 -5.29
N GLU A 72 1.34 23.07 -5.79
CA GLU A 72 0.30 22.32 -5.08
C GLU A 72 0.82 21.25 -4.09
N GLY A 73 2.12 21.04 -4.02
CA GLY A 73 2.74 20.06 -3.13
C GLY A 73 4.23 19.93 -3.33
N ALA A 74 4.87 19.19 -2.43
CA ALA A 74 6.30 18.92 -2.49
C ALA A 74 6.61 17.47 -2.13
N GLN A 75 7.54 16.88 -2.87
CA GLN A 75 8.18 15.62 -2.48
C GLN A 75 9.43 15.96 -1.66
N ILE A 76 9.54 15.42 -0.45
CA ILE A 76 10.68 15.63 0.44
C ILE A 76 11.58 14.41 0.38
N GLU A 77 12.88 14.64 0.16
CA GLU A 77 13.92 13.63 0.23
C GLU A 77 14.93 14.05 1.31
N ASP A 78 14.82 13.48 2.50
CA ASP A 78 15.68 13.78 3.65
C ASP A 78 16.18 12.50 4.34
N LYS A 79 16.97 12.65 5.41
CA LYS A 79 17.43 11.57 6.28
C LYS A 79 16.95 11.75 7.72
N VAL A 80 15.95 12.59 7.95
CA VAL A 80 15.39 12.83 9.26
C VAL A 80 14.75 11.56 9.80
N PRO A 81 15.14 11.08 11.01
CA PRO A 81 14.52 9.90 11.58
C PRO A 81 13.02 10.09 11.81
N LEU A 82 12.24 9.09 11.46
CA LEU A 82 10.79 9.08 11.71
C LEU A 82 10.48 9.33 13.18
N THR A 83 9.48 10.15 13.42
CA THR A 83 8.90 10.37 14.76
C THR A 83 8.16 9.11 15.25
N ALA A 84 7.89 9.02 16.54
CA ALA A 84 7.12 7.90 17.09
C ALA A 84 5.72 7.78 16.47
N SER A 85 5.07 8.92 16.17
CA SER A 85 3.76 8.95 15.53
C SER A 85 3.80 8.47 14.08
N GLU A 86 4.80 8.86 13.31
CA GLU A 86 4.99 8.41 11.93
C GLU A 86 5.30 6.91 11.89
N LYS A 87 6.09 6.42 12.86
CA LYS A 87 6.38 4.99 13.01
C LYS A 87 5.12 4.17 13.29
N GLU A 88 4.23 4.67 14.15
CA GLU A 88 2.94 4.02 14.42
C GLU A 88 2.03 3.99 13.18
N GLN A 89 2.12 4.99 12.30
CA GLN A 89 1.31 5.06 11.07
C GLN A 89 1.82 4.16 9.94
N MET A 90 3.09 3.80 9.95
CA MET A 90 3.67 2.95 8.89
C MET A 90 3.23 1.48 8.95
N PHE A 91 2.61 1.03 10.04
CA PHE A 91 2.13 -0.34 10.21
C PHE A 91 3.18 -1.41 9.84
N VAL A 92 4.45 -1.20 10.24
CA VAL A 92 5.54 -2.16 10.04
C VAL A 92 6.15 -2.58 11.38
N ASP A 93 6.36 -3.88 11.57
CA ASP A 93 6.94 -4.43 12.81
C ASP A 93 8.43 -4.12 12.94
N ILE A 94 9.16 -4.07 11.83
CA ILE A 94 10.58 -3.76 11.77
C ILE A 94 10.79 -2.50 10.94
N LEU A 95 11.16 -1.42 11.62
CA LEU A 95 11.48 -0.17 10.96
C LEU A 95 12.88 -0.24 10.35
N PRO A 96 13.05 0.10 9.07
CA PRO A 96 14.36 0.22 8.46
C PRO A 96 15.20 1.24 9.26
N GLN A 97 16.43 0.90 9.57
CA GLN A 97 17.39 1.88 10.11
C GLN A 97 17.87 2.73 8.93
N GLY A 98 17.35 3.94 8.85
CA GLY A 98 17.84 4.94 7.90
C GLY A 98 19.27 5.39 8.21
N PRO A 99 19.97 6.00 7.24
CA PRO A 99 21.24 6.67 7.50
C PRO A 99 21.06 7.78 8.54
N GLU A 100 22.17 8.19 9.20
CA GLU A 100 22.16 9.36 10.07
C GLU A 100 21.80 10.62 9.25
N ASP A 101 20.98 11.50 9.85
CA ASP A 101 20.65 12.80 9.24
C ASP A 101 21.93 13.62 9.07
N ASP A 102 22.21 13.99 7.84
CA ASP A 102 23.36 14.85 7.48
C ASP A 102 22.95 16.32 7.32
N GLY A 103 21.71 16.66 7.64
CA GLY A 103 21.17 18.01 7.56
C GLY A 103 20.87 18.48 6.12
N VAL A 104 20.96 17.59 5.12
CA VAL A 104 20.67 17.91 3.72
C VAL A 104 19.31 17.38 3.34
N ALA A 105 18.51 18.22 2.69
CA ALA A 105 17.23 17.85 2.12
C ALA A 105 17.11 18.25 0.65
N TYR A 106 16.24 17.53 -0.07
CA TYR A 106 15.83 17.90 -1.42
C TYR A 106 14.30 17.99 -1.46
N LEU A 107 13.80 19.08 -2.01
CA LEU A 107 12.38 19.34 -2.19
C LEU A 107 12.07 19.35 -3.69
N SER A 108 11.19 18.48 -4.14
CA SER A 108 10.82 18.40 -5.55
C SER A 108 9.39 18.86 -5.74
N PHE A 109 9.21 19.79 -6.67
CA PHE A 109 7.93 20.37 -7.08
C PHE A 109 7.68 20.01 -8.54
N PHE A 110 6.43 19.88 -8.94
CA PHE A 110 6.06 19.39 -10.27
C PHE A 110 5.11 20.38 -10.94
N VAL A 111 5.34 20.62 -12.22
CA VAL A 111 4.50 21.49 -13.06
C VAL A 111 4.10 20.70 -14.30
N GLU A 112 2.81 20.69 -14.61
CA GLU A 112 2.25 19.95 -15.75
C GLU A 112 2.74 20.52 -17.09
N GLU A 113 3.09 19.62 -18.02
CA GLU A 113 3.39 19.94 -19.40
C GLU A 113 2.23 19.46 -20.29
N ASN A 114 1.67 20.38 -21.11
CA ASN A 114 0.59 20.04 -22.03
C ASN A 114 1.10 19.27 -23.26
N ASP A 115 0.17 18.82 -24.11
CA ASP A 115 0.49 18.08 -25.35
C ASP A 115 1.36 18.86 -26.36
N ASP A 116 1.39 20.18 -26.27
CA ASP A 116 2.19 21.07 -27.11
C ASP A 116 3.61 21.32 -26.56
N GLY A 117 3.94 20.76 -25.39
CA GLY A 117 5.22 20.93 -24.70
C GLY A 117 5.34 22.25 -23.94
N GLU A 118 4.21 22.88 -23.59
CA GLU A 118 4.16 24.10 -22.80
C GLU A 118 3.80 23.79 -21.36
N LEU A 119 4.44 24.46 -20.40
CA LEU A 119 4.14 24.27 -18.97
C LEU A 119 2.86 25.03 -18.59
N ILE A 120 2.03 24.38 -17.79
CA ILE A 120 0.81 24.98 -17.22
C ILE A 120 1.04 25.21 -15.72
N PHE A 121 1.02 26.46 -15.31
CA PHE A 121 1.19 26.86 -13.93
C PHE A 121 0.11 27.88 -13.56
N GLN A 122 -0.69 27.60 -12.51
CA GLN A 122 -1.85 28.41 -12.10
C GLN A 122 -2.85 28.68 -13.25
N ASP A 123 -3.15 27.63 -14.03
CA ASP A 123 -4.05 27.69 -15.20
C ASP A 123 -3.54 28.58 -16.36
N GLU A 124 -2.28 29.04 -16.32
CA GLU A 124 -1.67 29.85 -17.36
C GLU A 124 -0.49 29.11 -18.03
N VAL A 125 -0.33 29.32 -19.34
CA VAL A 125 0.83 28.81 -20.09
C VAL A 125 2.07 29.61 -19.69
N THR A 126 3.14 28.91 -19.36
CA THR A 126 4.40 29.52 -18.91
C THR A 126 5.62 28.79 -19.49
N THR A 127 6.82 29.25 -19.13
CA THR A 127 8.07 28.62 -19.54
C THR A 127 8.86 28.12 -18.34
N LYS A 128 9.74 27.15 -18.59
CA LYS A 128 10.69 26.63 -17.60
C LYS A 128 11.51 27.74 -16.96
N GLU A 129 11.98 28.66 -17.78
CA GLU A 129 12.81 29.77 -17.34
C GLU A 129 12.05 30.72 -16.41
N ALA A 130 10.76 30.98 -16.70
CA ALA A 130 9.94 31.85 -15.87
C ALA A 130 9.65 31.23 -14.49
N ILE A 131 9.38 29.92 -14.44
CA ILE A 131 9.20 29.20 -13.18
C ILE A 131 10.51 29.16 -12.40
N LEU A 132 11.63 28.86 -13.06
CA LEU A 132 12.93 28.82 -12.42
C LEU A 132 13.30 30.18 -11.80
N GLU A 133 13.11 31.28 -12.53
CA GLU A 133 13.33 32.65 -12.03
C GLU A 133 12.44 32.94 -10.81
N LEU A 134 11.15 32.55 -10.85
CA LEU A 134 10.21 32.71 -9.73
C LEU A 134 10.68 31.97 -8.48
N VAL A 135 11.12 30.71 -8.62
CA VAL A 135 11.61 29.89 -7.50
C VAL A 135 12.92 30.44 -6.96
N GLU A 136 13.88 30.81 -7.85
CA GLU A 136 15.16 31.35 -7.43
C GLU A 136 15.03 32.71 -6.71
N GLU A 137 14.16 33.61 -7.19
CA GLU A 137 13.87 34.87 -6.50
C GLU A 137 13.31 34.67 -5.09
N GLU A 138 12.38 33.70 -4.92
CA GLU A 138 11.83 33.39 -3.62
C GLU A 138 12.89 32.80 -2.68
N LEU A 139 13.71 31.87 -3.14
CA LEU A 139 14.79 31.29 -2.35
C LEU A 139 15.85 32.35 -1.95
N GLU A 140 16.23 33.26 -2.85
CA GLU A 140 17.14 34.36 -2.52
C GLU A 140 16.54 35.33 -1.48
N SER A 141 15.23 35.56 -1.52
CA SER A 141 14.54 36.32 -0.49
C SER A 141 14.70 35.64 0.87
N TRP A 142 14.49 34.34 0.97
CA TRP A 142 14.59 33.60 2.23
C TRP A 142 16.01 33.49 2.75
N LYS A 143 17.05 33.45 1.91
CA LYS A 143 18.46 33.50 2.35
C LYS A 143 18.78 34.74 3.17
N THR A 144 18.00 35.82 3.04
CA THR A 144 18.20 37.03 3.84
C THR A 144 17.66 36.92 5.26
N PHE A 145 16.75 35.96 5.53
CA PHE A 145 16.07 35.80 6.81
C PHE A 145 16.56 34.59 7.59
N MET A 146 16.97 33.52 6.89
CA MET A 146 17.43 32.30 7.54
C MET A 146 18.45 31.56 6.66
N ASP A 147 19.17 30.61 7.25
CA ASP A 147 19.98 29.67 6.50
C ASP A 147 19.08 28.65 5.82
N ILE A 148 19.08 28.61 4.49
CA ILE A 148 18.38 27.61 3.70
C ILE A 148 19.35 26.64 3.01
N GLY A 149 20.60 26.61 3.42
CA GLY A 149 21.65 25.82 2.78
C GLY A 149 22.03 26.35 1.39
N GLU A 150 22.28 25.46 0.45
CA GLU A 150 22.72 25.82 -0.91
C GLU A 150 21.64 26.61 -1.66
N GLY A 151 20.37 26.19 -1.56
CA GLY A 151 19.24 26.81 -2.25
C GLY A 151 19.43 26.79 -3.78
N SER A 152 20.07 25.74 -4.33
CA SER A 152 20.18 25.52 -5.77
C SER A 152 18.96 24.78 -6.30
N VAL A 153 18.59 25.06 -7.55
CA VAL A 153 17.45 24.42 -8.22
C VAL A 153 17.96 23.63 -9.43
N GLU A 154 17.65 22.32 -9.44
CA GLU A 154 17.85 21.46 -10.61
C GLU A 154 16.49 21.25 -11.29
N VAL A 155 16.47 21.18 -12.63
CA VAL A 155 15.23 21.00 -13.39
C VAL A 155 15.39 19.82 -14.33
N ASP A 156 14.50 18.84 -14.18
CA ASP A 156 14.44 17.64 -14.98
C ASP A 156 13.05 17.44 -15.59
N GLU A 157 12.98 16.88 -16.79
CA GLU A 157 11.73 16.39 -17.37
C GLU A 157 11.43 15.01 -16.80
N THR A 158 10.22 14.81 -16.29
CA THR A 158 9.76 13.48 -15.85
C THR A 158 8.54 13.09 -16.65
N GLU A 159 8.56 11.91 -17.25
CA GLU A 159 7.36 11.30 -17.82
C GLU A 159 6.69 10.46 -16.76
N ASP A 160 5.36 10.54 -16.63
CA ASP A 160 4.57 9.69 -15.73
C ASP A 160 4.87 8.19 -15.91
N ILE A 161 5.21 7.81 -17.14
CA ILE A 161 5.59 6.44 -17.49
C ILE A 161 6.80 5.95 -16.69
N ASP A 162 7.78 6.80 -16.44
CA ASP A 162 8.99 6.39 -15.72
C ASP A 162 8.73 6.19 -14.23
N TRP A 163 7.82 6.95 -13.65
CA TRP A 163 7.50 6.84 -12.24
C TRP A 163 6.50 5.71 -11.95
N ILE A 164 5.41 5.66 -12.72
CA ILE A 164 4.37 4.64 -12.61
C ILE A 164 4.88 3.25 -13.04
N ASN A 165 5.83 3.18 -13.98
CA ASN A 165 6.28 1.91 -14.54
C ASN A 165 7.67 1.47 -14.06
N ASN A 166 8.44 2.35 -13.41
CA ASN A 166 9.82 2.01 -13.02
C ASN A 166 9.87 0.84 -12.01
N TRP A 167 8.89 0.71 -11.13
CA TRP A 167 8.76 -0.42 -10.22
C TRP A 167 8.36 -1.72 -10.94
N LYS A 168 7.65 -1.67 -12.09
CA LYS A 168 7.26 -2.86 -12.87
C LYS A 168 8.46 -3.67 -13.33
N GLN A 169 9.58 -3.03 -13.61
CA GLN A 169 10.81 -3.73 -13.99
C GLN A 169 11.45 -4.54 -12.85
N TYR A 170 11.03 -4.32 -11.61
CA TYR A 170 11.54 -5.05 -10.44
C TYR A 170 10.57 -6.15 -9.98
N PHE A 171 9.33 -6.13 -10.45
CA PHE A 171 8.35 -7.16 -10.12
C PHE A 171 8.24 -8.16 -11.26
N HIS A 172 8.72 -9.39 -11.02
CA HIS A 172 8.70 -10.48 -11.97
C HIS A 172 7.86 -11.62 -11.45
N GLN A 173 7.43 -12.51 -12.36
CA GLN A 173 6.73 -13.72 -12.01
C GLN A 173 7.52 -14.57 -11.01
N PHE A 174 6.83 -15.19 -10.09
CA PHE A 174 7.38 -16.10 -9.08
C PHE A 174 6.37 -17.19 -8.74
N TYR A 175 6.81 -18.15 -7.91
CA TYR A 175 5.95 -19.26 -7.51
C TYR A 175 5.67 -19.26 -6.02
N ILE A 176 4.41 -19.57 -5.70
CA ILE A 176 3.98 -20.00 -4.37
C ILE A 176 3.59 -21.46 -4.51
N ASP A 177 4.49 -22.38 -4.15
CA ASP A 177 4.38 -23.82 -4.37
C ASP A 177 4.16 -24.14 -5.88
N ASP A 178 2.94 -24.56 -6.29
CA ASP A 178 2.57 -24.85 -7.69
C ASP A 178 1.76 -23.73 -8.35
N ILE A 179 1.56 -22.59 -7.66
CA ILE A 179 0.84 -21.43 -8.17
C ILE A 179 1.85 -20.48 -8.81
N LEU A 180 1.68 -20.16 -10.08
CA LEU A 180 2.41 -19.09 -10.74
C LEU A 180 1.75 -17.76 -10.41
N VAL A 181 2.47 -16.85 -9.75
CA VAL A 181 2.07 -15.46 -9.57
C VAL A 181 2.77 -14.62 -10.61
N ILE A 182 2.01 -13.88 -11.40
CA ILE A 182 2.50 -13.16 -12.56
C ILE A 182 1.77 -11.81 -12.69
N PRO A 183 2.49 -10.70 -12.96
CA PRO A 183 1.84 -9.44 -13.26
C PRO A 183 1.14 -9.47 -14.62
N SER A 184 0.14 -8.61 -14.83
CA SER A 184 -0.67 -8.58 -16.05
C SER A 184 0.10 -8.25 -17.34
N TRP A 185 1.27 -7.60 -17.21
CA TRP A 185 2.15 -7.23 -18.33
C TRP A 185 3.16 -8.31 -18.74
N GLU A 186 3.25 -9.43 -18.01
CA GLU A 186 4.08 -10.57 -18.39
C GLU A 186 3.23 -11.70 -19.00
N GLU A 187 3.82 -12.45 -19.93
CA GLU A 187 3.15 -13.59 -20.56
C GLU A 187 3.51 -14.89 -19.83
N VAL A 188 2.51 -15.77 -19.68
CA VAL A 188 2.72 -17.12 -19.15
C VAL A 188 3.58 -17.92 -20.13
N LYS A 189 4.69 -18.47 -19.63
CA LYS A 189 5.61 -19.25 -20.46
C LYS A 189 5.01 -20.62 -20.83
N PRO A 190 5.40 -21.23 -21.97
CA PRO A 190 4.89 -22.54 -22.38
C PRO A 190 5.13 -23.66 -21.35
N GLU A 191 6.15 -23.56 -20.54
CA GLU A 191 6.50 -24.50 -19.45
C GLU A 191 5.53 -24.44 -18.26
N ASP A 192 4.74 -23.38 -18.20
CA ASP A 192 3.77 -23.12 -17.14
C ASP A 192 2.33 -23.38 -17.58
N GLU A 193 2.15 -23.82 -18.82
CA GLU A 193 0.83 -24.16 -19.35
C GLU A 193 0.18 -25.26 -18.51
N GLY A 194 -1.04 -24.98 -18.04
CA GLY A 194 -1.82 -25.91 -17.20
C GLY A 194 -1.59 -25.79 -15.69
N LYS A 195 -0.68 -24.91 -15.22
CA LYS A 195 -0.55 -24.56 -13.82
C LYS A 195 -1.68 -23.58 -13.40
N MET A 196 -1.91 -23.46 -12.10
CA MET A 196 -2.74 -22.37 -11.59
C MET A 196 -1.96 -21.07 -11.74
N VAL A 197 -2.54 -20.11 -12.43
CA VAL A 197 -1.94 -18.78 -12.67
C VAL A 197 -2.77 -17.74 -11.96
N LEU A 198 -2.12 -16.98 -11.08
CA LEU A 198 -2.68 -15.81 -10.42
C LEU A 198 -2.06 -14.56 -11.03
N HIS A 199 -2.88 -13.70 -11.60
CA HIS A 199 -2.46 -12.38 -12.03
C HIS A 199 -2.62 -11.39 -10.87
N ILE A 200 -1.52 -10.78 -10.45
CA ILE A 200 -1.51 -9.72 -9.44
C ILE A 200 -0.63 -8.58 -9.94
N ASP A 201 -1.23 -7.43 -10.03
CA ASP A 201 -0.51 -6.20 -10.29
C ASP A 201 -0.18 -5.54 -8.94
N PRO A 202 1.11 -5.43 -8.59
CA PRO A 202 1.50 -4.62 -7.45
C PRO A 202 1.06 -3.18 -7.72
N GLY A 203 0.10 -2.73 -6.98
CA GLY A 203 -0.44 -1.39 -7.04
C GLY A 203 -0.17 -0.62 -5.75
N THR A 204 -1.05 0.30 -5.44
CA THR A 204 -1.05 1.09 -4.20
C THR A 204 -1.48 0.28 -2.98
N ALA A 205 -2.18 -0.85 -3.17
CA ALA A 205 -2.62 -1.71 -2.08
C ALA A 205 -1.55 -2.78 -1.74
N PHE A 206 -1.39 -3.06 -0.44
CA PHE A 206 -0.48 -4.11 0.05
C PHE A 206 -0.94 -5.50 -0.41
N GLY A 207 0.03 -6.42 -0.61
CA GLY A 207 -0.26 -7.84 -0.88
C GLY A 207 0.06 -8.30 -2.29
N THR A 208 1.36 -8.27 -2.67
CA THR A 208 1.84 -8.84 -3.96
C THR A 208 1.98 -10.38 -3.93
N GLY A 209 1.88 -10.99 -2.75
CA GLY A 209 2.11 -12.42 -2.57
C GLY A 209 3.57 -12.82 -2.35
N MET A 210 4.53 -11.92 -2.54
CA MET A 210 5.96 -12.24 -2.35
C MET A 210 6.32 -12.46 -0.88
N HIS A 211 5.64 -11.75 0.01
CA HIS A 211 5.94 -11.79 1.44
C HIS A 211 5.56 -13.15 2.06
N GLU A 212 6.38 -13.64 2.99
CA GLU A 212 6.24 -14.93 3.68
C GLU A 212 4.87 -15.08 4.36
N THR A 213 4.37 -14.01 4.97
CA THR A 213 3.07 -14.01 5.66
C THR A 213 1.90 -14.30 4.74
N THR A 214 1.92 -13.75 3.52
CA THR A 214 0.91 -14.01 2.50
C THR A 214 0.98 -15.48 2.04
N GLN A 215 2.18 -16.00 1.81
CA GLN A 215 2.39 -17.40 1.42
C GLN A 215 1.92 -18.37 2.51
N LEU A 216 2.18 -18.04 3.79
CA LEU A 216 1.68 -18.82 4.93
C LEU A 216 0.15 -18.88 4.93
N CYS A 217 -0.54 -17.74 4.77
CA CYS A 217 -2.00 -17.72 4.68
C CYS A 217 -2.53 -18.53 3.49
N ILE A 218 -1.93 -18.40 2.30
CA ILE A 218 -2.33 -19.14 1.09
C ILE A 218 -2.25 -20.65 1.32
N ARG A 219 -1.17 -21.14 1.94
CA ARG A 219 -1.02 -22.56 2.26
C ARG A 219 -2.07 -23.07 3.24
N GLN A 220 -2.45 -22.25 4.23
CA GLN A 220 -3.51 -22.61 5.17
C GLN A 220 -4.89 -22.58 4.49
N LEU A 221 -5.22 -21.54 3.72
CA LEU A 221 -6.47 -21.45 2.96
C LEU A 221 -6.69 -22.68 2.09
N ARG A 222 -5.66 -23.11 1.35
CA ARG A 222 -5.72 -24.27 0.46
C ARG A 222 -6.08 -25.58 1.16
N LYS A 223 -5.80 -25.72 2.47
CA LYS A 223 -6.13 -26.92 3.27
C LYS A 223 -7.62 -27.00 3.63
N TYR A 224 -8.27 -25.85 3.84
CA TYR A 224 -9.60 -25.79 4.45
C TYR A 224 -10.72 -25.32 3.52
N ILE A 225 -10.38 -24.78 2.34
CA ILE A 225 -11.38 -24.32 1.37
C ILE A 225 -12.12 -25.52 0.77
N THR A 226 -13.43 -25.36 0.67
CA THR A 226 -14.37 -26.27 0.02
C THR A 226 -15.30 -25.48 -0.90
N PRO A 227 -16.07 -26.13 -1.80
CA PRO A 227 -17.03 -25.43 -2.66
C PRO A 227 -18.17 -24.69 -1.95
N GLU A 228 -18.35 -24.95 -0.65
CA GLU A 228 -19.37 -24.28 0.17
C GLU A 228 -18.79 -23.13 1.02
N THR A 229 -17.46 -22.92 0.97
CA THR A 229 -16.77 -21.96 1.82
C THR A 229 -17.22 -20.53 1.56
N GLU A 230 -17.75 -19.89 2.59
CA GLU A 230 -17.93 -18.44 2.69
C GLU A 230 -16.73 -17.88 3.44
N LEU A 231 -15.97 -17.00 2.80
CA LEU A 231 -14.72 -16.42 3.33
C LEU A 231 -14.93 -14.96 3.76
N LEU A 232 -14.32 -14.58 4.87
CA LEU A 232 -14.09 -13.18 5.25
C LEU A 232 -12.60 -12.92 5.28
N ASP A 233 -12.16 -11.87 4.58
CA ASP A 233 -10.77 -11.41 4.49
C ASP A 233 -10.67 -10.03 5.15
N VAL A 234 -9.94 -9.93 6.25
CA VAL A 234 -9.81 -8.70 7.04
C VAL A 234 -8.45 -8.07 6.79
N GLY A 235 -8.44 -6.83 6.31
CA GLY A 235 -7.25 -6.22 5.75
C GLY A 235 -6.93 -6.83 4.39
N THR A 236 -7.91 -6.78 3.47
CA THR A 236 -7.85 -7.53 2.21
C THR A 236 -6.80 -7.00 1.24
N GLY A 237 -6.42 -5.72 1.33
CA GLY A 237 -5.41 -5.08 0.49
C GLY A 237 -5.68 -5.27 -1.01
N SER A 238 -4.75 -5.90 -1.72
CA SER A 238 -4.88 -6.23 -3.15
C SER A 238 -5.98 -7.25 -3.48
N GLY A 239 -6.56 -7.90 -2.48
CA GLY A 239 -7.53 -9.00 -2.64
C GLY A 239 -6.92 -10.37 -2.87
N ILE A 240 -5.60 -10.51 -2.81
CA ILE A 240 -4.89 -11.74 -3.18
C ILE A 240 -5.40 -12.98 -2.45
N LEU A 241 -5.65 -12.91 -1.12
CA LEU A 241 -6.13 -14.05 -0.34
C LEU A 241 -7.56 -14.44 -0.72
N SER A 242 -8.43 -13.46 -0.90
CA SER A 242 -9.81 -13.66 -1.37
C SER A 242 -9.86 -14.22 -2.78
N ILE A 243 -9.09 -13.65 -3.72
CA ILE A 243 -9.03 -14.10 -5.12
C ILE A 243 -8.54 -15.54 -5.20
N LEU A 244 -7.43 -15.87 -4.54
CA LEU A 244 -6.93 -17.25 -4.50
C LEU A 244 -7.92 -18.21 -3.82
N SER A 245 -8.62 -17.77 -2.78
CA SER A 245 -9.66 -18.58 -2.15
C SER A 245 -10.78 -18.95 -3.13
N LEU A 246 -11.21 -17.99 -3.95
CA LEU A 246 -12.21 -18.22 -5.00
C LEU A 246 -11.66 -19.12 -6.11
N MET A 247 -10.41 -18.97 -6.49
CA MET A 247 -9.73 -19.85 -7.45
C MET A 247 -9.55 -21.28 -6.92
N PHE A 248 -9.38 -21.47 -5.60
CA PHE A 248 -9.39 -22.79 -4.95
C PHE A 248 -10.79 -23.39 -4.86
N GLY A 249 -11.81 -22.63 -5.24
CA GLY A 249 -13.19 -23.11 -5.32
C GLY A 249 -14.09 -22.65 -4.17
N ALA A 250 -13.70 -21.67 -3.36
CA ALA A 250 -14.61 -21.06 -2.41
C ALA A 250 -15.85 -20.49 -3.11
N LYS A 251 -16.98 -20.54 -2.43
CA LYS A 251 -18.26 -20.10 -2.98
C LYS A 251 -18.33 -18.58 -3.12
N HIS A 252 -17.88 -17.88 -2.08
CA HIS A 252 -17.98 -16.42 -1.99
C HIS A 252 -16.95 -15.86 -1.03
N ALA A 253 -16.47 -14.64 -1.27
CA ALA A 253 -15.58 -13.90 -0.40
C ALA A 253 -16.16 -12.53 -0.07
N VAL A 254 -15.86 -12.05 1.13
CA VAL A 254 -16.10 -10.68 1.58
C VAL A 254 -14.79 -10.13 2.08
N GLY A 255 -14.33 -9.01 1.52
CA GLY A 255 -13.14 -8.29 1.97
C GLY A 255 -13.51 -7.06 2.78
N THR A 256 -12.76 -6.78 3.83
CA THR A 256 -12.83 -5.51 4.55
C THR A 256 -11.45 -4.87 4.61
N ASP A 257 -11.38 -3.55 4.43
CA ASP A 257 -10.14 -2.79 4.58
C ASP A 257 -10.42 -1.40 5.14
N LEU A 258 -9.41 -0.77 5.72
CA LEU A 258 -9.45 0.62 6.16
C LEU A 258 -9.15 1.58 5.00
N ASP A 259 -8.31 1.12 4.07
CA ASP A 259 -7.83 1.91 2.94
C ASP A 259 -8.82 1.87 1.76
N PRO A 260 -9.38 3.02 1.35
CA PRO A 260 -10.23 3.11 0.16
C PRO A 260 -9.54 2.63 -1.13
N CYS A 261 -8.21 2.68 -1.20
CA CYS A 261 -7.43 2.20 -2.36
C CYS A 261 -7.53 0.69 -2.58
N ALA A 262 -7.92 -0.07 -1.55
CA ALA A 262 -8.19 -1.49 -1.69
C ALA A 262 -9.37 -1.78 -2.65
N VAL A 263 -10.35 -0.89 -2.76
CA VAL A 263 -11.54 -1.11 -3.63
C VAL A 263 -11.17 -1.21 -5.11
N PRO A 264 -10.48 -0.21 -5.72
CA PRO A 264 -10.04 -0.34 -7.11
C PRO A 264 -9.07 -1.51 -7.30
N ALA A 265 -8.12 -1.73 -6.39
CA ALA A 265 -7.15 -2.82 -6.48
C ALA A 265 -7.82 -4.20 -6.50
N VAL A 266 -8.77 -4.46 -5.58
CA VAL A 266 -9.54 -5.70 -5.54
C VAL A 266 -10.34 -5.89 -6.82
N ARG A 267 -10.97 -4.83 -7.34
CA ARG A 267 -11.75 -4.91 -8.59
C ARG A 267 -10.87 -5.28 -9.77
N GLU A 268 -9.75 -4.59 -9.97
CA GLU A 268 -8.83 -4.81 -11.08
C GLU A 268 -8.21 -6.20 -11.02
N ASN A 269 -7.68 -6.60 -9.85
CA ASN A 269 -7.13 -7.93 -9.66
C ASN A 269 -8.18 -9.04 -9.81
N SER A 270 -9.42 -8.81 -9.40
CA SER A 270 -10.53 -9.76 -9.59
C SER A 270 -10.85 -9.94 -11.08
N GLU A 271 -10.92 -8.85 -11.84
CA GLU A 271 -11.24 -8.86 -13.26
C GLU A 271 -10.22 -9.65 -14.08
N VAL A 272 -8.92 -9.39 -13.88
CA VAL A 272 -7.84 -10.08 -14.61
C VAL A 272 -7.77 -11.59 -14.28
N ASN A 273 -8.27 -12.00 -13.10
CA ASN A 273 -8.35 -13.39 -12.68
C ASN A 273 -9.70 -14.05 -13.00
N GLY A 274 -10.60 -13.35 -13.69
CA GLY A 274 -11.91 -13.88 -14.11
C GLY A 274 -12.86 -14.11 -12.92
N ILE A 275 -12.65 -13.46 -11.78
CA ILE A 275 -13.57 -13.48 -10.65
C ILE A 275 -14.77 -12.60 -10.98
N ARG A 276 -15.96 -13.16 -10.88
CA ARG A 276 -17.19 -12.41 -11.18
C ARG A 276 -17.54 -11.50 -10.00
N PRO A 277 -18.10 -10.30 -10.26
CA PRO A 277 -18.46 -9.33 -9.21
C PRO A 277 -19.34 -9.90 -8.10
N GLU A 278 -20.20 -10.89 -8.41
CA GLU A 278 -21.09 -11.52 -7.43
C GLU A 278 -20.37 -12.51 -6.50
N GLN A 279 -19.10 -12.81 -6.73
CA GLN A 279 -18.34 -13.75 -5.92
C GLN A 279 -17.49 -13.06 -4.87
N PHE A 280 -17.24 -11.75 -5.02
CA PHE A 280 -16.37 -11.01 -4.11
C PHE A 280 -16.96 -9.62 -3.78
N ASP A 281 -17.46 -9.47 -2.56
CA ASP A 281 -17.91 -8.18 -2.02
C ASP A 281 -16.78 -7.48 -1.26
N MET A 282 -16.66 -6.15 -1.43
CA MET A 282 -15.67 -5.33 -0.73
C MET A 282 -16.35 -4.23 0.11
N MET A 283 -15.86 -4.02 1.33
CA MET A 283 -16.35 -2.98 2.25
C MET A 283 -15.20 -2.21 2.86
N ILE A 284 -15.30 -0.89 2.88
CA ILE A 284 -14.37 -0.02 3.61
C ILE A 284 -14.92 0.25 5.00
N GLY A 285 -14.05 0.09 6.01
CA GLY A 285 -14.36 0.40 7.40
C GLY A 285 -13.62 -0.46 8.41
N ASN A 286 -13.61 -0.02 9.65
CA ASN A 286 -12.93 -0.69 10.76
C ASN A 286 -13.84 -1.74 11.42
N ILE A 287 -13.67 -3.00 11.07
CA ILE A 287 -14.46 -4.11 11.64
C ILE A 287 -14.27 -4.26 13.16
N ILE A 288 -13.17 -3.77 13.74
CA ILE A 288 -12.92 -3.87 15.19
C ILE A 288 -13.84 -2.92 15.95
N SER A 289 -13.96 -1.68 15.52
CA SER A 289 -14.64 -0.60 16.25
C SER A 289 -15.98 -0.17 15.67
N ASP A 290 -16.23 -0.45 14.37
CA ASP A 290 -17.44 -0.01 13.68
C ASP A 290 -18.50 -1.11 13.66
N LYS A 291 -19.56 -0.85 14.44
CA LYS A 291 -20.70 -1.78 14.56
C LYS A 291 -21.48 -1.92 13.26
N ASP A 292 -21.57 -0.86 12.45
CA ASP A 292 -22.28 -0.90 11.17
C ASP A 292 -21.53 -1.78 10.15
N VAL A 293 -20.19 -1.79 10.20
CA VAL A 293 -19.37 -2.72 9.40
C VAL A 293 -19.60 -4.15 9.85
N GLN A 294 -19.56 -4.45 11.17
CA GLN A 294 -19.82 -5.76 11.71
C GLN A 294 -21.21 -6.29 11.31
N ASP A 295 -22.24 -5.44 11.40
CA ASP A 295 -23.61 -5.80 11.06
C ASP A 295 -23.80 -6.07 9.55
N LYS A 296 -23.12 -5.32 8.69
CA LYS A 296 -23.11 -5.53 7.23
C LYS A 296 -22.36 -6.82 6.85
N VAL A 297 -21.21 -7.06 7.45
CA VAL A 297 -20.41 -8.29 7.26
C VAL A 297 -21.26 -9.50 7.69
N GLY A 298 -21.96 -9.41 8.82
CA GLY A 298 -22.86 -10.44 9.33
C GLY A 298 -22.19 -11.34 10.36
N TYR A 299 -23.01 -12.13 11.07
CA TYR A 299 -22.62 -12.98 12.20
C TYR A 299 -22.88 -14.45 11.88
N ASP A 300 -22.04 -15.35 12.45
CA ASP A 300 -22.12 -16.82 12.25
C ASP A 300 -22.26 -17.21 10.75
N LYS A 301 -21.55 -16.48 9.89
CA LYS A 301 -21.73 -16.55 8.43
C LYS A 301 -20.56 -17.22 7.74
N TYR A 302 -19.34 -17.10 8.25
CA TYR A 302 -18.13 -17.47 7.53
C TYR A 302 -17.59 -18.82 8.00
N ASP A 303 -17.21 -19.65 7.03
CA ASP A 303 -16.51 -20.91 7.27
C ASP A 303 -15.03 -20.68 7.54
N ILE A 304 -14.48 -19.62 6.92
CA ILE A 304 -13.10 -19.18 7.12
C ILE A 304 -13.08 -17.66 7.29
N VAL A 305 -12.34 -17.18 8.31
CA VAL A 305 -11.89 -15.80 8.39
C VAL A 305 -10.38 -15.80 8.28
N VAL A 306 -9.84 -15.01 7.36
CA VAL A 306 -8.40 -14.81 7.19
C VAL A 306 -8.04 -13.35 7.49
N ALA A 307 -6.89 -13.13 8.14
CA ALA A 307 -6.33 -11.81 8.38
C ALA A 307 -4.80 -11.88 8.30
N ASN A 308 -4.22 -11.18 7.33
CA ASN A 308 -2.77 -11.04 7.17
C ASN A 308 -2.38 -9.60 7.51
N ILE A 309 -2.36 -9.29 8.80
CA ILE A 309 -2.14 -7.95 9.36
C ILE A 309 -1.27 -8.04 10.61
N LEU A 310 -0.78 -6.90 11.10
CA LEU A 310 0.13 -6.85 12.25
C LEU A 310 -0.45 -7.50 13.51
N ALA A 311 0.40 -8.14 14.30
CA ALA A 311 0.04 -8.81 15.55
C ALA A 311 -0.73 -7.88 16.51
N ASP A 312 -0.32 -6.60 16.62
CA ASP A 312 -0.96 -5.63 17.51
C ASP A 312 -2.40 -5.26 17.07
N VAL A 313 -2.74 -5.50 15.80
CA VAL A 313 -4.11 -5.37 15.26
C VAL A 313 -4.88 -6.68 15.39
N LEU A 314 -4.22 -7.84 15.24
CA LEU A 314 -4.84 -9.15 15.39
C LEU A 314 -5.37 -9.38 16.81
N VAL A 315 -4.66 -8.91 17.84
CA VAL A 315 -5.07 -9.06 19.25
C VAL A 315 -6.45 -8.43 19.51
N PRO A 316 -6.73 -7.14 19.22
CA PRO A 316 -8.07 -6.57 19.40
C PRO A 316 -9.10 -7.08 18.36
N LEU A 317 -8.68 -7.55 17.19
CA LEU A 317 -9.56 -8.11 16.17
C LEU A 317 -10.14 -9.46 16.58
N THR A 318 -9.33 -10.32 17.19
CA THR A 318 -9.67 -11.71 17.50
C THR A 318 -11.02 -11.88 18.26
N PRO A 319 -11.29 -11.14 19.37
CA PRO A 319 -12.57 -11.28 20.08
C PRO A 319 -13.78 -10.81 19.25
N VAL A 320 -13.59 -9.95 18.26
CA VAL A 320 -14.66 -9.50 17.36
C VAL A 320 -14.96 -10.58 16.33
N ILE A 321 -13.95 -11.13 15.69
CA ILE A 321 -14.05 -12.08 14.56
C ILE A 321 -14.73 -13.40 14.97
N VAL A 322 -14.63 -13.81 16.22
CA VAL A 322 -15.37 -15.00 16.73
C VAL A 322 -16.87 -14.90 16.43
N ASN A 323 -17.45 -13.71 16.43
CA ASN A 323 -18.87 -13.52 16.16
C ASN A 323 -19.23 -13.72 14.67
N GLN A 324 -18.29 -13.49 13.74
CA GLN A 324 -18.50 -13.67 12.32
C GLN A 324 -18.31 -15.13 11.87
N LEU A 325 -17.48 -15.90 12.61
CA LEU A 325 -17.22 -17.31 12.35
C LEU A 325 -18.40 -18.20 12.71
N LYS A 326 -18.71 -19.16 11.83
CA LYS A 326 -19.58 -20.30 12.15
C LYS A 326 -18.92 -21.22 13.17
N THR A 327 -19.73 -21.98 13.91
CA THR A 327 -19.24 -23.13 14.66
C THR A 327 -18.59 -24.14 13.71
N GLY A 328 -17.38 -24.57 14.02
CA GLY A 328 -16.54 -25.42 13.16
C GLY A 328 -15.69 -24.63 12.16
N GLY A 329 -15.89 -23.31 12.05
CA GLY A 329 -15.13 -22.43 11.14
C GLY A 329 -13.71 -22.18 11.61
N TYR A 330 -12.85 -21.76 10.68
CA TYR A 330 -11.43 -21.54 10.88
C TYR A 330 -11.07 -20.06 10.86
N TYR A 331 -10.19 -19.65 11.78
CA TYR A 331 -9.55 -18.36 11.81
C TYR A 331 -8.08 -18.55 11.45
N ILE A 332 -7.64 -17.96 10.33
CA ILE A 332 -6.29 -18.04 9.79
C ILE A 332 -5.65 -16.67 9.90
N THR A 333 -4.56 -16.55 10.64
CA THR A 333 -3.86 -15.27 10.83
C THR A 333 -2.40 -15.39 10.42
N SER A 334 -1.85 -14.30 9.91
CA SER A 334 -0.42 -14.09 9.68
C SER A 334 -0.10 -12.58 9.75
N GLY A 335 1.13 -12.17 9.40
CA GLY A 335 1.63 -10.84 9.71
C GLY A 335 2.19 -10.77 11.14
N ILE A 336 2.60 -11.92 11.66
CA ILE A 336 3.07 -12.12 13.02
C ILE A 336 4.56 -12.43 12.96
N ILE A 337 5.39 -11.58 13.57
CA ILE A 337 6.79 -11.90 13.80
C ILE A 337 6.89 -12.91 14.96
N ASP A 338 7.90 -13.77 14.99
CA ASP A 338 8.05 -14.86 15.96
C ASP A 338 8.01 -14.38 17.41
N ASP A 339 8.59 -13.23 17.74
CA ASP A 339 8.52 -12.60 19.06
C ASP A 339 7.10 -12.27 19.55
N LYS A 340 6.11 -12.17 18.63
CA LYS A 340 4.71 -11.86 18.91
C LYS A 340 3.79 -13.10 18.87
N GLU A 341 4.30 -14.29 18.54
CA GLU A 341 3.52 -15.52 18.43
C GLU A 341 2.70 -15.79 19.69
N GLU A 342 3.36 -15.81 20.85
CA GLU A 342 2.72 -16.13 22.13
C GLU A 342 1.56 -15.17 22.43
N THR A 343 1.74 -13.88 22.14
CA THR A 343 0.73 -12.84 22.35
C THR A 343 -0.53 -13.09 21.51
N VAL A 344 -0.36 -13.46 20.25
CA VAL A 344 -1.49 -13.75 19.34
C VAL A 344 -2.16 -15.08 19.71
N VAL A 345 -1.36 -16.11 20.02
CA VAL A 345 -1.89 -17.43 20.48
C VAL A 345 -2.71 -17.28 21.75
N GLU A 346 -2.26 -16.46 22.72
CA GLU A 346 -3.02 -16.19 23.95
C GLU A 346 -4.33 -15.45 23.65
N ALA A 347 -4.34 -14.45 22.78
CA ALA A 347 -5.54 -13.73 22.36
C ALA A 347 -6.55 -14.67 21.68
N VAL A 348 -6.09 -15.56 20.80
CA VAL A 348 -6.89 -16.58 20.13
C VAL A 348 -7.54 -17.53 21.15
N LYS A 349 -6.77 -18.05 22.11
CA LYS A 349 -7.28 -18.92 23.18
C LYS A 349 -8.24 -18.19 24.11
N ALA A 350 -7.93 -16.94 24.47
CA ALA A 350 -8.80 -16.11 25.33
C ALA A 350 -10.16 -15.84 24.68
N ALA A 351 -10.23 -15.77 23.36
CA ALA A 351 -11.46 -15.65 22.60
C ALA A 351 -12.26 -16.98 22.50
N GLY A 352 -11.74 -18.06 23.08
CA GLY A 352 -12.39 -19.38 23.09
C GLY A 352 -12.08 -20.26 21.88
N LEU A 353 -11.21 -19.81 20.98
CA LEU A 353 -10.83 -20.60 19.81
C LEU A 353 -9.78 -21.67 20.17
N THR A 354 -9.83 -22.80 19.48
CA THR A 354 -8.85 -23.88 19.60
C THR A 354 -7.79 -23.71 18.54
N VAL A 355 -6.52 -23.49 18.95
CA VAL A 355 -5.38 -23.44 18.01
C VAL A 355 -5.19 -24.83 17.39
N VAL A 356 -5.26 -24.91 16.08
CA VAL A 356 -5.13 -26.14 15.30
C VAL A 356 -3.70 -26.34 14.81
N GLU A 357 -3.10 -25.28 14.32
CA GLU A 357 -1.76 -25.34 13.74
C GLU A 357 -1.07 -23.98 13.86
N VAL A 358 0.24 -24.00 14.08
CA VAL A 358 1.12 -22.85 13.96
C VAL A 358 2.18 -23.20 12.93
N THR A 359 2.36 -22.35 11.91
CA THR A 359 3.34 -22.57 10.83
C THR A 359 4.26 -21.39 10.67
N TYR A 360 5.48 -21.65 10.19
CA TYR A 360 6.58 -20.70 10.14
C TYR A 360 7.18 -20.60 8.74
N GLN A 361 7.62 -19.40 8.36
CA GLN A 361 8.47 -19.18 7.21
C GLN A 361 9.42 -18.01 7.52
N GLY A 362 10.75 -18.30 7.63
CA GLY A 362 11.70 -17.33 8.17
C GLY A 362 11.34 -16.95 9.61
N GLU A 363 11.25 -15.67 9.89
CA GLU A 363 10.83 -15.08 11.17
C GLU A 363 9.30 -14.89 11.30
N TRP A 364 8.56 -15.26 10.27
CA TRP A 364 7.11 -15.03 10.19
C TRP A 364 6.31 -16.26 10.59
N VAL A 365 5.17 -15.98 11.24
CA VAL A 365 4.29 -16.99 11.83
C VAL A 365 2.87 -16.85 11.29
N SER A 366 2.21 -17.99 11.09
CA SER A 366 0.76 -18.07 10.87
C SER A 366 0.13 -18.95 11.94
N VAL A 367 -0.94 -18.46 12.54
CA VAL A 367 -1.74 -19.19 13.54
C VAL A 367 -3.09 -19.52 12.92
N THR A 368 -3.41 -20.82 12.86
CA THR A 368 -4.72 -21.31 12.44
C THR A 368 -5.47 -21.86 13.66
N ALA A 369 -6.67 -21.36 13.87
CA ALA A 369 -7.53 -21.77 14.99
C ALA A 369 -8.94 -22.12 14.51
N ARG A 370 -9.71 -22.83 15.33
CA ARG A 370 -11.08 -23.25 15.03
C ARG A 370 -12.04 -22.85 16.14
N LYS A 371 -13.26 -22.46 15.74
CA LYS A 371 -14.38 -22.22 16.66
C LYS A 371 -15.14 -23.52 16.91
N ASP A 372 -15.10 -24.02 18.13
CA ASP A 372 -15.69 -25.31 18.51
C ASP A 372 -17.05 -25.19 19.25
N PHE A 373 -17.58 -23.96 19.43
CA PHE A 373 -18.80 -23.67 20.23
C PHE A 373 -19.86 -22.87 19.44
#